data_4edea2b805883979f1dd4013fe271976
#
_entry.id   4edea2b805883979f1dd4013fe271976
#
_cell.length_a   1.000
_cell.length_b   1.000
_cell.length_c   1.000
_cell.angle_alpha   90.00
_cell.angle_beta   90.00
_cell.angle_gamma   90.00
#
_symmetry.space_group_name_H-M   'P 1'
#
loop_
_entity.id
_entity.type
_entity.pdbx_description
1 polymer ?
#
loop_
_entity_poly.entity_id
_entity_poly.type
_entity_poly.pdbx_seq_one_letter_code
_entity_poly.pdbx_strand_id
1 'polypeptide(L)'
;RILRYDCYKEAAESVKKEFPEKKIRLALAHHAEDNAETVLFQMVRGSGLDGLCGMSRRRDEGIYELIRPLLAQPREEIETFLRECGQSYCTDETNLDTEYSRNRIRHQVLPELKQINGQAVAHINQSAALLQEMRDFLNEEAEHIREMYVVEKSDGIQLYPGVWEECHEVVQREVLHKAIGQVAGSKKDITRKHVESVRNLYFSQVGRYVEL
;
A
#
# COMPACT_ATOMS: atom_id res chain seq x y z
N ARG A 1 5.03 14.19 6.32
CA ARG A 1 4.01 13.39 5.59
C ARG A 1 2.61 13.63 6.16
N ILE A 2 2.41 13.58 7.47
CA ILE A 2 1.10 13.79 8.14
C ILE A 2 0.51 15.15 7.74
N LEU A 3 1.22 16.26 7.97
CA LEU A 3 0.80 17.62 7.60
C LEU A 3 0.32 17.75 6.14
N ARG A 4 0.97 17.05 5.19
CA ARG A 4 0.58 17.10 3.78
C ARG A 4 -0.78 16.45 3.54
N TYR A 5 -1.08 15.32 4.20
CA TYR A 5 -2.38 14.66 4.07
C TYR A 5 -3.49 15.43 4.77
N ASP A 6 -3.18 16.12 5.89
CA ASP A 6 -4.12 17.01 6.57
C ASP A 6 -4.52 18.18 5.65
N CYS A 7 -3.54 18.84 5.00
CA CYS A 7 -3.84 19.88 4.00
C CYS A 7 -4.69 19.35 2.82
N TYR A 8 -4.44 18.11 2.36
CA TYR A 8 -5.26 17.51 1.30
C TYR A 8 -6.70 17.30 1.74
N LYS A 9 -6.90 16.86 2.97
CA LYS A 9 -8.21 16.66 3.56
C LYS A 9 -8.96 17.98 3.71
N GLU A 10 -8.33 19.00 4.27
CA GLU A 10 -8.92 20.34 4.43
C GLU A 10 -9.32 20.94 3.08
N ALA A 11 -8.46 20.84 2.05
CA ALA A 11 -8.77 21.29 0.71
C ALA A 11 -9.97 20.53 0.11
N ALA A 12 -10.01 19.21 0.29
CA ALA A 12 -11.13 18.39 -0.19
C ALA A 12 -12.44 18.72 0.54
N GLU A 13 -12.40 18.94 1.86
CA GLU A 13 -13.55 19.37 2.65
C GLU A 13 -14.10 20.72 2.19
N SER A 14 -13.22 21.68 1.88
CA SER A 14 -13.61 22.99 1.34
C SER A 14 -14.33 22.86 0.00
N VAL A 15 -13.76 22.09 -0.94
CA VAL A 15 -14.38 21.81 -2.25
C VAL A 15 -15.69 21.05 -2.10
N LYS A 16 -15.78 20.11 -1.13
CA LYS A 16 -17.02 19.35 -0.90
C LYS A 16 -18.16 20.22 -0.38
N LYS A 17 -17.86 21.24 0.41
CA LYS A 17 -18.85 22.23 0.86
C LYS A 17 -19.41 23.04 -0.30
N GLU A 18 -18.56 23.42 -1.26
CA GLU A 18 -18.96 24.20 -2.45
C GLU A 18 -19.71 23.32 -3.49
N PHE A 19 -19.29 22.04 -3.62
CA PHE A 19 -19.85 21.10 -4.59
C PHE A 19 -20.26 19.76 -3.92
N PRO A 20 -21.35 19.72 -3.14
CA PRO A 20 -21.73 18.56 -2.33
C PRO A 20 -21.95 17.28 -3.13
N GLU A 21 -22.50 17.39 -4.35
CA GLU A 21 -22.85 16.26 -5.20
C GLU A 21 -21.67 15.74 -6.05
N LYS A 22 -20.55 16.47 -6.10
CA LYS A 22 -19.43 16.09 -6.96
C LYS A 22 -18.47 15.14 -6.26
N LYS A 23 -17.97 14.16 -7.01
CA LYS A 23 -16.85 13.31 -6.59
C LYS A 23 -15.55 14.11 -6.68
N ILE A 24 -14.83 14.21 -5.56
CA ILE A 24 -13.56 14.94 -5.49
C ILE A 24 -12.42 13.97 -5.78
N ARG A 25 -11.47 14.41 -6.62
CA ARG A 25 -10.24 13.68 -6.92
C ARG A 25 -9.03 14.57 -6.66
N LEU A 26 -8.09 14.05 -5.89
CA LEU A 26 -6.78 14.66 -5.70
C LEU A 26 -5.75 13.95 -6.56
N ALA A 27 -5.19 14.67 -7.55
CA ALA A 27 -4.16 14.11 -8.42
C ALA A 27 -2.76 14.42 -7.87
N LEU A 28 -1.92 13.36 -7.73
CA LEU A 28 -0.51 13.47 -7.38
C LEU A 28 0.36 13.12 -8.59
N ALA A 29 1.42 13.90 -8.80
CA ALA A 29 2.34 13.73 -9.93
C ALA A 29 3.45 12.69 -9.66
N HIS A 30 3.17 11.61 -8.93
CA HIS A 30 4.10 10.50 -8.82
C HIS A 30 4.25 9.79 -10.15
N HIS A 31 5.48 9.41 -10.51
CA HIS A 31 5.84 8.78 -11.77
C HIS A 31 6.50 7.40 -11.57
N ALA A 32 6.96 6.76 -12.65
CA ALA A 32 7.46 5.39 -12.61
C ALA A 32 8.67 5.20 -11.69
N GLU A 33 9.60 6.14 -11.68
CA GLU A 33 10.76 6.10 -10.77
C GLU A 33 10.35 6.23 -9.32
N ASP A 34 9.38 7.11 -8.97
CA ASP A 34 8.89 7.23 -7.59
C ASP A 34 8.28 5.91 -7.08
N ASN A 35 7.60 5.18 -7.98
CA ASN A 35 7.06 3.87 -7.62
C ASN A 35 8.17 2.84 -7.39
N ALA A 36 9.16 2.76 -8.31
CA ALA A 36 10.31 1.88 -8.15
C ALA A 36 11.11 2.18 -6.87
N GLU A 37 11.34 3.47 -6.55
CA GLU A 37 11.94 3.90 -5.28
C GLU A 37 11.15 3.39 -4.07
N THR A 38 9.82 3.46 -4.14
CA THR A 38 8.95 2.99 -3.05
C THR A 38 9.05 1.48 -2.87
N VAL A 39 9.03 0.72 -3.96
CA VAL A 39 9.17 -0.74 -3.93
C VAL A 39 10.52 -1.14 -3.31
N LEU A 40 11.62 -0.56 -3.80
CA LEU A 40 12.95 -0.82 -3.29
C LEU A 40 13.09 -0.43 -1.80
N PHE A 41 12.56 0.71 -1.42
CA PHE A 41 12.58 1.16 -0.04
C PHE A 41 11.83 0.21 0.90
N GLN A 42 10.67 -0.26 0.48
CA GLN A 42 9.88 -1.22 1.23
C GLN A 42 10.56 -2.59 1.31
N MET A 43 11.20 -3.04 0.22
CA MET A 43 11.97 -4.27 0.17
C MET A 43 13.12 -4.25 1.18
N VAL A 44 13.91 -3.17 1.22
CA VAL A 44 15.03 -2.99 2.17
C VAL A 44 14.55 -2.98 3.62
N ARG A 45 13.33 -2.50 3.88
CA ARG A 45 12.71 -2.51 5.22
C ARG A 45 12.11 -3.83 5.63
N GLY A 46 12.10 -4.83 4.75
CA GLY A 46 11.50 -6.13 5.03
C GLY A 46 9.97 -6.10 5.05
N SER A 47 9.36 -5.20 4.28
CA SER A 47 7.90 -5.13 4.16
C SER A 47 7.34 -6.40 3.52
N GLY A 48 6.14 -6.80 3.97
CA GLY A 48 5.37 -7.88 3.35
C GLY A 48 4.78 -7.49 1.99
N LEU A 49 3.85 -8.32 1.50
CA LEU A 49 3.23 -8.18 0.18
C LEU A 49 2.69 -6.76 -0.09
N ASP A 50 1.97 -6.15 0.87
CA ASP A 50 1.41 -4.81 0.72
C ASP A 50 2.47 -3.74 0.41
N GLY A 51 3.63 -3.82 1.03
CA GLY A 51 4.72 -2.87 0.78
C GLY A 51 5.37 -3.07 -0.58
N LEU A 52 5.48 -4.31 -1.06
CA LEU A 52 6.09 -4.66 -2.34
C LEU A 52 5.19 -4.35 -3.55
N CYS A 53 3.89 -4.18 -3.35
CA CYS A 53 2.96 -3.73 -4.38
C CYS A 53 3.21 -2.29 -4.86
N GLY A 54 4.08 -1.53 -4.20
CA GLY A 54 4.34 -0.14 -4.53
C GLY A 54 3.17 0.80 -4.24
N MET A 55 2.97 1.79 -5.11
CA MET A 55 1.90 2.77 -4.96
C MET A 55 0.67 2.35 -5.76
N SER A 56 -0.51 2.39 -5.14
CA SER A 56 -1.77 2.22 -5.86
C SER A 56 -2.04 3.41 -6.78
N ARG A 57 -2.56 3.15 -7.99
CA ARG A 57 -2.99 4.22 -8.92
C ARG A 57 -4.14 5.05 -8.36
N ARG A 58 -5.00 4.41 -7.56
CA ARG A 58 -6.16 5.05 -6.91
C ARG A 58 -6.24 4.58 -5.46
N ARG A 59 -6.65 5.48 -4.58
CA ARG A 59 -6.90 5.16 -3.18
C ARG A 59 -8.07 6.00 -2.68
N ASP A 60 -9.05 5.33 -2.10
CA ASP A 60 -10.16 6.00 -1.43
C ASP A 60 -9.70 6.54 -0.07
N GLU A 61 -9.93 7.82 0.17
CA GLU A 61 -9.66 8.52 1.44
C GLU A 61 -10.99 8.99 2.08
N GLY A 62 -12.11 8.41 1.67
CA GLY A 62 -13.46 8.74 2.14
C GLY A 62 -14.01 10.01 1.49
N ILE A 63 -13.49 11.18 1.83
CA ILE A 63 -13.95 12.47 1.30
C ILE A 63 -13.49 12.69 -0.14
N TYR A 64 -12.32 12.17 -0.51
CA TYR A 64 -11.76 12.29 -1.86
C TYR A 64 -11.10 10.99 -2.32
N GLU A 65 -11.02 10.81 -3.62
CA GLU A 65 -10.22 9.76 -4.25
C GLU A 65 -8.85 10.32 -4.61
N LEU A 66 -7.79 9.77 -4.04
CA LEU A 66 -6.42 10.09 -4.44
C LEU A 66 -6.07 9.31 -5.70
N ILE A 67 -5.61 10.02 -6.74
CA ILE A 67 -5.23 9.42 -8.02
C ILE A 67 -3.78 9.76 -8.37
N ARG A 68 -3.10 8.87 -9.11
CA ARG A 68 -1.72 9.05 -9.62
C ARG A 68 -1.70 8.79 -11.12
N PRO A 69 -2.11 9.79 -11.94
CA PRO A 69 -2.25 9.60 -13.38
C PRO A 69 -0.94 9.24 -14.09
N LEU A 70 0.19 9.77 -13.58
CA LEU A 70 1.51 9.62 -14.19
C LEU A 70 2.32 8.42 -13.66
N LEU A 71 1.73 7.56 -12.81
CA LEU A 71 2.47 6.50 -12.10
C LEU A 71 3.14 5.47 -13.03
N ALA A 72 2.65 5.31 -14.25
CA ALA A 72 3.25 4.43 -15.24
C ALA A 72 4.22 5.13 -16.19
N GLN A 73 4.30 6.47 -16.15
CA GLN A 73 5.10 7.25 -17.09
C GLN A 73 6.53 7.40 -16.57
N PRO A 74 7.55 7.13 -17.39
CA PRO A 74 8.92 7.47 -17.08
C PRO A 74 9.10 8.98 -16.91
N ARG A 75 9.95 9.39 -15.99
CA ARG A 75 10.25 10.81 -15.76
C ARG A 75 10.76 11.51 -17.03
N GLU A 76 11.59 10.86 -17.83
CA GLU A 76 12.14 11.40 -19.05
C GLU A 76 11.05 11.76 -20.08
N GLU A 77 10.00 10.93 -20.21
CA GLU A 77 8.86 11.23 -21.09
C GLU A 77 8.08 12.46 -20.61
N ILE A 78 7.89 12.60 -19.29
CA ILE A 78 7.23 13.75 -18.69
C ILE A 78 8.03 15.04 -18.94
N GLU A 79 9.34 14.98 -18.72
CA GLU A 79 10.23 16.15 -18.95
C GLU A 79 10.29 16.53 -20.44
N THR A 80 10.28 15.55 -21.33
CA THR A 80 10.24 15.77 -22.79
C THR A 80 8.94 16.44 -23.19
N PHE A 81 7.80 15.95 -22.72
CA PHE A 81 6.49 16.56 -22.96
C PHE A 81 6.42 18.02 -22.47
N LEU A 82 6.89 18.29 -21.24
CA LEU A 82 6.93 19.66 -20.70
C LEU A 82 7.80 20.59 -21.56
N ARG A 83 8.94 20.10 -22.06
CA ARG A 83 9.83 20.85 -22.95
C ARG A 83 9.15 21.18 -24.28
N GLU A 84 8.46 20.21 -24.87
CA GLU A 84 7.71 20.38 -26.12
C GLU A 84 6.56 21.38 -25.96
N CYS A 85 5.91 21.40 -24.80
CA CYS A 85 4.87 22.38 -24.46
C CYS A 85 5.41 23.76 -24.04
N GLY A 86 6.73 23.96 -23.94
CA GLY A 86 7.33 25.18 -23.43
C GLY A 86 7.02 25.47 -21.95
N GLN A 87 6.62 24.44 -21.19
CA GLN A 87 6.25 24.57 -19.78
C GLN A 87 7.46 24.41 -18.88
N SER A 88 7.77 25.44 -18.11
CA SER A 88 8.81 25.37 -17.07
C SER A 88 8.32 24.63 -15.83
N TYR A 89 9.24 23.99 -15.10
CA TYR A 89 8.98 23.37 -13.81
C TYR A 89 10.11 23.66 -12.82
N CYS A 90 9.79 23.64 -11.52
CA CYS A 90 10.76 23.86 -10.47
C CYS A 90 11.36 22.53 -10.02
N THR A 91 12.67 22.51 -9.78
CA THR A 91 13.37 21.42 -9.11
C THR A 91 13.51 21.77 -7.63
N ASP A 92 12.97 20.93 -6.76
CA ASP A 92 13.12 21.10 -5.31
C ASP A 92 14.53 20.69 -4.89
N GLU A 93 15.30 21.64 -4.33
CA GLU A 93 16.69 21.42 -3.89
C GLU A 93 16.80 20.40 -2.76
N THR A 94 15.76 20.20 -1.95
CA THR A 94 15.75 19.18 -0.88
C THR A 94 15.80 17.74 -1.43
N ASN A 95 15.54 17.55 -2.72
CA ASN A 95 15.71 16.26 -3.40
C ASN A 95 17.19 15.84 -3.53
N LEU A 96 18.14 16.71 -3.28
CA LEU A 96 19.59 16.42 -3.36
C LEU A 96 20.16 15.88 -2.04
N ASP A 97 19.42 16.00 -0.94
CA ASP A 97 19.89 15.52 0.37
C ASP A 97 19.83 13.98 0.44
N THR A 98 21.02 13.36 0.45
CA THR A 98 21.19 11.89 0.48
C THR A 98 21.20 11.29 1.88
N GLU A 99 21.06 12.07 2.95
CA GLU A 99 20.92 11.54 4.32
C GLU A 99 19.63 10.74 4.47
N TYR A 100 18.59 11.08 3.71
CA TYR A 100 17.36 10.30 3.70
C TYR A 100 17.48 9.05 2.82
N SER A 101 17.15 7.90 3.39
CA SER A 101 17.25 6.58 2.72
C SER A 101 16.58 6.55 1.34
N ARG A 102 15.50 7.30 1.13
CA ARG A 102 14.80 7.38 -0.16
C ARG A 102 15.62 8.13 -1.20
N ASN A 103 16.27 9.23 -0.82
CA ASN A 103 17.15 9.97 -1.72
C ASN A 103 18.39 9.15 -2.11
N ARG A 104 18.90 8.29 -1.19
CA ARG A 104 19.98 7.35 -1.54
C ARG A 104 19.53 6.34 -2.59
N ILE A 105 18.32 5.81 -2.48
CA ILE A 105 17.78 4.91 -3.51
C ILE A 105 17.70 5.65 -4.86
N ARG A 106 17.15 6.87 -4.88
CA ARG A 106 17.01 7.70 -6.08
C ARG A 106 18.34 8.03 -6.76
N HIS A 107 19.33 8.46 -5.99
CA HIS A 107 20.57 9.03 -6.53
C HIS A 107 21.73 8.04 -6.64
N GLN A 108 21.67 6.91 -5.93
CA GLN A 108 22.73 5.90 -5.94
C GLN A 108 22.25 4.54 -6.45
N VAL A 109 21.17 3.98 -5.87
CA VAL A 109 20.76 2.60 -6.19
C VAL A 109 20.09 2.50 -7.57
N LEU A 110 19.11 3.35 -7.86
CA LEU A 110 18.41 3.31 -9.16
C LEU A 110 19.33 3.59 -10.35
N PRO A 111 20.27 4.56 -10.31
CA PRO A 111 21.23 4.72 -11.38
C PRO A 111 22.11 3.49 -11.63
N GLU A 112 22.60 2.83 -10.57
CA GLU A 112 23.37 1.59 -10.71
C GLU A 112 22.53 0.46 -11.33
N LEU A 113 21.27 0.29 -10.89
CA LEU A 113 20.37 -0.69 -11.50
C LEU A 113 20.09 -0.39 -12.98
N LYS A 114 19.96 0.89 -13.36
CA LYS A 114 19.81 1.30 -14.77
C LYS A 114 21.07 1.04 -15.60
N GLN A 115 22.28 1.07 -15.01
CA GLN A 115 23.52 0.68 -15.70
C GLN A 115 23.57 -0.84 -15.95
N ILE A 116 23.09 -1.65 -15.01
CA ILE A 116 22.98 -3.10 -15.18
C ILE A 116 21.93 -3.44 -16.25
N ASN A 117 20.77 -2.78 -16.19
CA ASN A 117 19.70 -2.95 -17.15
C ASN A 117 18.91 -1.64 -17.31
N GLY A 118 18.92 -1.05 -18.51
CA GLY A 118 18.19 0.18 -18.81
C GLY A 118 16.68 0.10 -18.55
N GLN A 119 16.09 -1.10 -18.54
CA GLN A 119 14.69 -1.37 -18.23
C GLN A 119 14.42 -1.63 -16.73
N ALA A 120 15.39 -1.43 -15.85
CA ALA A 120 15.26 -1.79 -14.42
C ALA A 120 14.02 -1.19 -13.75
N VAL A 121 13.72 0.10 -14.00
CA VAL A 121 12.51 0.76 -13.46
C VAL A 121 11.23 0.10 -13.98
N ALA A 122 11.15 -0.21 -15.27
CA ALA A 122 10.01 -0.87 -15.87
C ALA A 122 9.80 -2.27 -15.26
N HIS A 123 10.87 -3.05 -15.12
CA HIS A 123 10.81 -4.40 -14.57
C HIS A 123 10.41 -4.40 -13.07
N ILE A 124 10.91 -3.45 -12.28
CA ILE A 124 10.49 -3.29 -10.87
C ILE A 124 8.99 -2.99 -10.81
N ASN A 125 8.51 -2.07 -11.66
CA ASN A 125 7.11 -1.69 -11.69
C ASN A 125 6.19 -2.82 -12.21
N GLN A 126 6.64 -3.62 -13.18
CA GLN A 126 5.92 -4.83 -13.64
C GLN A 126 5.80 -5.86 -12.51
N SER A 127 6.88 -6.10 -11.79
CA SER A 127 6.87 -7.01 -10.63
C SER A 127 5.92 -6.51 -9.55
N ALA A 128 5.92 -5.22 -9.24
CA ALA A 128 5.02 -4.62 -8.28
C ALA A 128 3.54 -4.71 -8.73
N ALA A 129 3.25 -4.54 -10.02
CA ALA A 129 1.91 -4.69 -10.58
C ALA A 129 1.40 -6.13 -10.44
N LEU A 130 2.24 -7.13 -10.76
CA LEU A 130 1.89 -8.54 -10.57
C LEU A 130 1.62 -8.87 -9.10
N LEU A 131 2.46 -8.37 -8.19
CA LEU A 131 2.24 -8.54 -6.75
C LEU A 131 0.94 -7.86 -6.28
N GLN A 132 0.57 -6.75 -6.90
CA GLN A 132 -0.69 -6.08 -6.62
C GLN A 132 -1.90 -6.93 -7.05
N GLU A 133 -1.87 -7.54 -8.23
CA GLU A 133 -2.90 -8.47 -8.70
C GLU A 133 -3.04 -9.67 -7.75
N MET A 134 -1.91 -10.25 -7.34
CA MET A 134 -1.89 -11.36 -6.37
C MET A 134 -2.45 -10.94 -5.00
N ARG A 135 -2.13 -9.75 -4.54
CA ARG A 135 -2.68 -9.20 -3.29
C ARG A 135 -4.19 -8.98 -3.38
N ASP A 136 -4.67 -8.44 -4.50
CA ASP A 136 -6.08 -8.15 -4.70
C ASP A 136 -6.88 -9.48 -4.73
N PHE A 137 -6.38 -10.51 -5.41
CA PHE A 137 -6.93 -11.86 -5.37
C PHE A 137 -6.95 -12.44 -3.94
N LEU A 138 -5.83 -12.33 -3.21
CA LEU A 138 -5.75 -12.80 -1.82
C LEU A 138 -6.75 -12.08 -0.91
N ASN A 139 -6.96 -10.78 -1.14
CA ASN A 139 -7.94 -9.99 -0.41
C ASN A 139 -9.38 -10.43 -0.69
N GLU A 140 -9.71 -10.73 -1.94
CA GLU A 140 -11.03 -11.25 -2.36
C GLU A 140 -11.29 -12.62 -1.72
N GLU A 141 -10.34 -13.54 -1.79
CA GLU A 141 -10.44 -14.85 -1.14
C GLU A 141 -10.60 -14.73 0.38
N ALA A 142 -9.83 -13.84 1.01
CA ALA A 142 -9.94 -13.62 2.44
C ALA A 142 -11.31 -13.03 2.84
N GLU A 143 -11.89 -12.12 2.06
CA GLU A 143 -13.25 -11.63 2.31
C GLU A 143 -14.30 -12.73 2.14
N HIS A 144 -14.18 -13.55 1.11
CA HIS A 144 -15.09 -14.69 0.91
C HIS A 144 -15.09 -15.65 2.11
N ILE A 145 -13.91 -16.00 2.63
CA ILE A 145 -13.78 -16.81 3.85
C ILE A 145 -14.34 -16.09 5.09
N ARG A 146 -14.13 -14.76 5.17
CA ARG A 146 -14.67 -13.97 6.29
C ARG A 146 -16.19 -13.95 6.30
N GLU A 147 -16.83 -13.79 5.16
CA GLU A 147 -18.30 -13.82 5.04
C GLU A 147 -18.90 -15.14 5.51
N MET A 148 -18.20 -16.25 5.28
CA MET A 148 -18.68 -17.58 5.66
C MET A 148 -18.37 -17.97 7.13
N TYR A 149 -17.19 -17.59 7.63
CA TYR A 149 -16.65 -18.18 8.86
C TYR A 149 -16.25 -17.17 9.95
N VAL A 150 -16.56 -15.88 9.77
CA VAL A 150 -16.22 -14.85 10.74
C VAL A 150 -17.47 -14.08 11.15
N VAL A 151 -17.76 -14.03 12.44
CA VAL A 151 -18.92 -13.33 12.98
C VAL A 151 -18.46 -12.21 13.92
N GLU A 152 -18.92 -11.00 13.65
CA GLU A 152 -18.72 -9.86 14.53
C GLU A 152 -19.71 -9.91 15.69
N LYS A 153 -19.21 -9.68 16.91
CA LYS A 153 -20.01 -9.59 18.14
C LYS A 153 -19.71 -8.29 18.85
N SER A 154 -20.56 -7.95 19.81
CA SER A 154 -20.41 -6.71 20.61
C SER A 154 -19.10 -6.66 21.41
N ASP A 155 -18.52 -7.79 21.73
CA ASP A 155 -17.30 -7.98 22.54
C ASP A 155 -16.08 -8.45 21.75
N GLY A 156 -16.21 -8.62 20.42
CA GLY A 156 -15.09 -9.03 19.58
C GLY A 156 -15.49 -9.74 18.31
N ILE A 157 -14.59 -10.59 17.81
CA ILE A 157 -14.77 -11.36 16.57
C ILE A 157 -14.66 -12.84 16.89
N GLN A 158 -15.65 -13.61 16.46
CA GLN A 158 -15.65 -15.07 16.53
C GLN A 158 -15.26 -15.67 15.20
N LEU A 159 -14.30 -16.58 15.23
CA LEU A 159 -13.82 -17.36 14.09
C LEU A 159 -14.32 -18.80 14.19
N TYR A 160 -14.88 -19.33 13.11
CA TYR A 160 -15.31 -20.72 13.03
C TYR A 160 -14.24 -21.62 12.39
N PRO A 161 -14.27 -22.95 12.64
CA PRO A 161 -13.27 -23.90 12.16
C PRO A 161 -12.97 -23.82 10.66
N GLY A 162 -13.96 -23.51 9.83
CA GLY A 162 -13.80 -23.37 8.38
C GLY A 162 -12.68 -22.41 7.95
N VAL A 163 -12.32 -21.42 8.78
CA VAL A 163 -11.14 -20.56 8.51
C VAL A 163 -9.86 -21.39 8.38
N TRP A 164 -9.74 -22.49 9.14
CA TRP A 164 -8.55 -23.35 9.14
C TRP A 164 -8.69 -24.57 8.21
N GLU A 165 -9.91 -25.03 7.98
CA GLU A 165 -10.20 -26.29 7.28
C GLU A 165 -10.46 -26.09 5.79
N GLU A 166 -11.02 -24.93 5.39
CA GLU A 166 -11.53 -24.70 4.04
C GLU A 166 -10.58 -23.88 3.15
N CYS A 167 -9.51 -23.30 3.69
CA CYS A 167 -8.63 -22.46 2.89
C CYS A 167 -7.13 -22.64 3.19
N HIS A 168 -6.33 -22.22 2.20
CA HIS A 168 -4.87 -22.26 2.30
C HIS A 168 -4.35 -21.34 3.40
N GLU A 169 -3.24 -21.69 4.04
CA GLU A 169 -2.61 -20.94 5.13
C GLU A 169 -2.37 -19.45 4.84
N VAL A 170 -2.10 -19.09 3.60
CA VAL A 170 -1.89 -17.69 3.19
C VAL A 170 -3.19 -16.90 3.35
N VAL A 171 -4.34 -17.49 2.99
CA VAL A 171 -5.66 -16.89 3.17
C VAL A 171 -6.02 -16.82 4.65
N GLN A 172 -5.75 -17.89 5.44
CA GLN A 172 -5.94 -17.87 6.89
C GLN A 172 -5.23 -16.67 7.54
N ARG A 173 -3.95 -16.44 7.16
CA ARG A 173 -3.17 -15.31 7.68
C ARG A 173 -3.79 -13.96 7.33
N GLU A 174 -4.31 -13.81 6.13
CA GLU A 174 -4.96 -12.55 5.71
C GLU A 174 -6.28 -12.33 6.45
N VAL A 175 -7.11 -13.38 6.61
CA VAL A 175 -8.34 -13.35 7.43
C VAL A 175 -8.03 -12.92 8.86
N LEU A 176 -7.03 -13.56 9.48
CA LEU A 176 -6.61 -13.26 10.85
C LEU A 176 -6.05 -11.85 10.98
N HIS A 177 -5.20 -11.42 10.04
CA HIS A 177 -4.65 -10.06 10.02
C HIS A 177 -5.75 -8.99 9.97
N LYS A 178 -6.78 -9.21 9.13
CA LYS A 178 -7.95 -8.33 9.05
C LYS A 178 -8.77 -8.35 10.34
N ALA A 179 -9.02 -9.52 10.90
CA ALA A 179 -9.78 -9.68 12.15
C ALA A 179 -9.08 -9.00 13.34
N ILE A 180 -7.77 -9.22 13.51
CA ILE A 180 -6.97 -8.56 14.54
C ILE A 180 -7.00 -7.04 14.34
N GLY A 181 -6.79 -6.57 13.09
CA GLY A 181 -6.80 -5.14 12.76
C GLY A 181 -8.13 -4.46 13.06
N GLN A 182 -9.23 -5.17 12.86
CA GLN A 182 -10.57 -4.68 13.16
C GLN A 182 -10.80 -4.54 14.67
N VAL A 183 -10.40 -5.53 15.46
CA VAL A 183 -10.49 -5.49 16.93
C VAL A 183 -9.57 -4.41 17.51
N ALA A 184 -8.35 -4.30 17.00
CA ALA A 184 -7.38 -3.29 17.43
C ALA A 184 -7.69 -1.85 16.96
N GLY A 185 -8.67 -1.68 16.06
CA GLY A 185 -8.99 -0.39 15.43
C GLY A 185 -7.94 0.11 14.44
N SER A 186 -6.86 -0.64 14.22
CA SER A 186 -5.77 -0.32 13.29
C SER A 186 -5.01 -1.58 12.89
N LYS A 187 -4.57 -1.64 11.63
CA LYS A 187 -3.62 -2.66 11.16
C LYS A 187 -2.16 -2.30 11.46
N LYS A 188 -1.91 -1.10 11.98
CA LYS A 188 -0.58 -0.64 12.32
C LYS A 188 -0.03 -1.49 13.47
N ASP A 189 1.24 -1.85 13.36
CA ASP A 189 1.99 -2.64 14.34
C ASP A 189 1.56 -4.13 14.48
N ILE A 190 0.58 -4.60 13.68
CA ILE A 190 0.26 -6.02 13.60
C ILE A 190 1.35 -6.72 12.80
N THR A 191 2.14 -7.53 13.49
CA THR A 191 3.24 -8.28 12.90
C THR A 191 2.81 -9.69 12.49
N ARG A 192 3.60 -10.33 11.61
CA ARG A 192 3.41 -11.74 11.29
C ARG A 192 3.40 -12.63 12.53
N LYS A 193 4.19 -12.30 13.57
CA LYS A 193 4.22 -13.06 14.84
C LYS A 193 2.87 -13.03 15.54
N HIS A 194 2.19 -11.88 15.58
CA HIS A 194 0.86 -11.75 16.17
C HIS A 194 -0.14 -12.65 15.44
N VAL A 195 -0.15 -12.62 14.12
CA VAL A 195 -1.03 -13.46 13.28
C VAL A 195 -0.76 -14.95 13.50
N GLU A 196 0.50 -15.38 13.51
CA GLU A 196 0.85 -16.79 13.75
C GLU A 196 0.50 -17.24 15.19
N SER A 197 0.65 -16.36 16.17
CA SER A 197 0.27 -16.67 17.55
C SER A 197 -1.23 -16.95 17.66
N VAL A 198 -2.07 -16.12 17.03
CA VAL A 198 -3.52 -16.35 16.98
C VAL A 198 -3.86 -17.60 16.17
N ARG A 199 -3.23 -17.80 15.01
CA ARG A 199 -3.43 -18.98 14.18
C ARG A 199 -3.17 -20.27 14.94
N ASN A 200 -2.09 -20.32 15.74
CA ASN A 200 -1.70 -21.51 16.50
C ASN A 200 -2.63 -21.81 17.68
N LEU A 201 -3.47 -20.85 18.13
CA LEU A 201 -4.47 -21.12 19.16
C LEU A 201 -5.48 -22.18 18.73
N TYR A 202 -5.83 -22.26 17.45
CA TYR A 202 -6.74 -23.28 16.92
C TYR A 202 -6.25 -24.71 17.21
N PHE A 203 -4.94 -24.93 17.15
CA PHE A 203 -4.31 -26.24 17.40
C PHE A 203 -3.94 -26.45 18.87
N SER A 204 -4.28 -25.52 19.75
CA SER A 204 -3.95 -25.56 21.16
C SER A 204 -5.10 -26.15 21.99
N GLN A 205 -4.83 -26.48 23.26
CA GLN A 205 -5.87 -26.94 24.20
C GLN A 205 -6.89 -25.82 24.43
N VAL A 206 -8.16 -26.22 24.60
CA VAL A 206 -9.27 -25.30 24.90
C VAL A 206 -8.97 -24.47 26.15
N GLY A 207 -9.28 -23.17 26.09
CA GLY A 207 -9.05 -22.21 27.18
C GLY A 207 -7.69 -21.51 27.13
N ARG A 208 -6.82 -21.80 26.15
CA ARG A 208 -5.61 -21.01 25.94
C ARG A 208 -5.94 -19.66 25.28
N TYR A 209 -5.14 -18.66 25.62
CA TYR A 209 -5.23 -17.33 25.06
C TYR A 209 -3.82 -16.78 24.74
N VAL A 210 -3.75 -15.72 23.96
CA VAL A 210 -2.54 -14.95 23.65
C VAL A 210 -2.87 -13.46 23.76
N GLU A 211 -1.97 -12.71 24.38
CA GLU A 211 -1.98 -11.24 24.38
C GLU A 211 -1.13 -10.74 23.21
N LEU A 212 -1.66 -9.73 22.47
CA LEU A 212 -1.05 -9.20 21.23
C LEU A 212 -0.51 -7.78 21.46
#